data_27b399fc79c18650e20369d3c18ed469
#
_entry.id   27b399fc79c18650e20369d3c18ed469
#
_cell.length_a   1.000
_cell.length_b   1.000
_cell.length_c   1.000
_cell.angle_alpha   90.00
_cell.angle_beta   90.00
_cell.angle_gamma   90.00
#
_symmetry.space_group_name_H-M   'P 1'
#
loop_
_entity.id
_entity.type
_entity.pdbx_description
1 polymer ?
#
loop_
_entity_poly.entity_id
_entity_poly.type
_entity_poly.pdbx_seq_one_letter_code
_entity_poly.pdbx_strand_id
1 'polypeptide(L)'
;MKKIGWITGKKRLLYTGRHFWNRKCRKKTWWQQEFAVFKCEATANSVTGHVCVNSNKKMALRMAGLSLMGVLLLSGCGNMGKSAVAAASSTSASEISNEAGKGTKVSQPAENVDAQVAEASLPQPGEAISASLAWKSRMELAYATQFAVDTYEDADGMQYEAVSVADGSRFLLIPEGGKVPEDLPDSIQVLKRPVKQIYLVATATMDMFRMLGALPDIRFSGTDASGWYIPEAKEAMENGSILYAGKYSEPDYERIVSEGCGLAIENTMILHSPEVKEKLESFGIPVLVDHSSYEAHPLGRTEWIRLYGVLTGKEKEAEAAFAKQEAALQRVTEEGSDAENAGGSVKTEQTAQAEKPSAAFFYITNQGSVNVRRSSDYIPKMIELAGGRYIFGHMGDDGKRSSTVNMQMEEFYAAAKESDYLIYNSTIDGENHSISELLAKAPVLKDFKAVQAGNVWCTTKNLYQESMSVGAMLEDIHAIFSGSQEDGTYLYKLQS
;
A
#
# COMPACT_ATOMS: atom_id res chain seq x y z
N MET A 1 32.77 13.27 69.04
CA MET A 1 33.31 11.93 69.35
C MET A 1 33.40 11.17 68.05
N LYS A 2 34.60 11.00 67.55
CA LYS A 2 35.41 9.78 67.43
C LYS A 2 34.67 8.71 66.60
N LYS A 3 35.16 8.06 65.57
CA LYS A 3 36.53 7.85 64.99
C LYS A 3 36.30 7.08 63.68
N ILE A 4 36.96 7.38 62.54
CA ILE A 4 38.16 6.72 61.98
C ILE A 4 37.80 5.32 61.40
N GLY A 5 38.10 4.91 60.20
CA GLY A 5 39.22 5.16 59.35
C GLY A 5 39.05 4.35 58.01
N TRP A 6 39.67 4.80 57.03
CA TRP A 6 40.85 4.35 56.29
C TRP A 6 40.57 3.19 55.29
N ILE A 7 41.00 3.16 54.12
CA ILE A 7 42.05 3.62 53.13
C ILE A 7 42.03 2.51 52.09
N THR A 8 42.14 2.65 50.84
CA THR A 8 43.15 2.98 49.83
C THR A 8 42.55 2.69 48.45
N GLY A 9 42.71 3.32 47.38
CA GLY A 9 43.82 4.08 46.83
C GLY A 9 44.22 3.54 45.45
N LYS A 10 44.33 4.44 44.50
CA LYS A 10 45.22 4.52 43.32
C LYS A 10 44.47 4.75 42.00
N LYS A 11 44.67 5.80 41.40
CA LYS A 11 45.64 6.67 40.74
C LYS A 11 45.11 7.07 39.39
N ARG A 12 44.98 8.35 39.20
CA ARG A 12 44.83 9.10 37.93
C ARG A 12 46.05 8.92 37.06
N LEU A 13 45.80 8.93 35.76
CA LEU A 13 46.76 9.53 34.79
C LEU A 13 45.97 10.28 33.73
N LEU A 14 46.14 11.57 33.77
CA LEU A 14 45.81 12.55 32.72
C LEU A 14 46.83 12.42 31.62
N TYR A 15 46.40 12.46 30.37
CA TYR A 15 47.24 12.92 29.28
C TYR A 15 46.45 13.84 28.38
N THR A 16 46.85 15.10 28.40
CA THR A 16 46.48 16.14 27.46
C THR A 16 47.35 16.03 26.22
N GLY A 17 46.73 16.11 25.06
CA GLY A 17 47.45 16.22 23.80
C GLY A 17 46.54 16.82 22.73
N ARG A 18 46.55 18.15 22.62
CA ARG A 18 46.08 18.87 21.45
C ARG A 18 47.00 18.61 20.29
N HIS A 19 46.46 18.23 19.12
CA HIS A 19 46.99 18.67 17.86
C HIS A 19 45.91 18.80 16.80
N PHE A 20 45.80 19.94 16.23
CA PHE A 20 45.16 20.37 15.00
C PHE A 20 45.57 19.45 13.84
N TRP A 21 44.61 19.03 13.02
CA TRP A 21 44.80 18.99 11.57
C TRP A 21 43.47 19.08 10.81
N ASN A 22 43.57 19.72 9.69
CA ASN A 22 42.60 20.38 8.85
C ASN A 22 42.01 19.42 7.79
N ARG A 23 40.73 19.58 7.53
CA ARG A 23 39.97 19.46 6.28
C ARG A 23 40.37 18.48 5.17
N LYS A 24 39.29 17.84 4.68
CA LYS A 24 39.05 17.21 3.39
C LYS A 24 39.35 15.72 3.31
N CYS A 25 38.29 14.90 3.48
CA CYS A 25 38.07 13.80 2.58
C CYS A 25 36.59 13.41 2.53
N ARG A 26 36.15 13.29 1.30
CA ARG A 26 34.80 13.01 0.81
C ARG A 26 34.21 11.73 1.39
N LYS A 27 32.88 11.75 1.54
CA LYS A 27 32.01 10.58 1.72
C LYS A 27 32.40 9.46 0.75
N LYS A 28 32.73 8.28 1.29
CA LYS A 28 32.67 7.02 0.60
C LYS A 28 31.78 6.09 1.42
N THR A 29 30.84 5.54 0.74
CA THR A 29 29.76 4.67 1.15
C THR A 29 30.23 3.41 1.90
N TRP A 30 29.43 3.01 2.84
CA TRP A 30 29.62 1.93 3.85
C TRP A 30 29.66 0.48 3.29
N TRP A 31 29.70 0.29 1.99
CA TRP A 31 29.54 -1.04 1.35
C TRP A 31 30.85 -1.73 0.87
N GLN A 32 32.02 -1.32 1.33
CA GLN A 32 33.28 -1.93 0.89
C GLN A 32 34.22 -2.46 1.99
N GLN A 33 33.73 -2.70 3.21
CA GLN A 33 34.62 -3.18 4.30
C GLN A 33 34.32 -4.61 4.81
N GLU A 34 33.32 -5.32 4.34
CA GLU A 34 33.06 -6.70 4.79
C GLU A 34 33.50 -7.83 3.83
N PHE A 35 34.10 -7.53 2.69
CA PHE A 35 34.59 -8.56 1.76
C PHE A 35 36.07 -8.85 1.79
N ALA A 36 36.81 -8.45 2.83
CA ALA A 36 38.27 -8.62 2.92
C ALA A 36 38.72 -9.65 3.97
N VAL A 37 37.87 -10.38 4.65
CA VAL A 37 38.29 -11.34 5.71
C VAL A 37 38.07 -12.81 5.35
N PHE A 38 37.57 -13.16 4.17
CA PHE A 38 37.36 -14.58 3.78
C PHE A 38 38.22 -15.05 2.61
N LYS A 39 39.49 -14.60 2.54
CA LYS A 39 40.43 -15.12 1.53
C LYS A 39 41.84 -15.28 2.08
N CYS A 40 41.97 -16.04 3.15
CA CYS A 40 43.28 -16.56 3.57
C CYS A 40 43.10 -17.68 4.62
N GLU A 41 42.72 -18.87 4.19
CA GLU A 41 43.02 -20.14 4.87
C GLU A 41 42.46 -21.29 4.02
N ALA A 42 43.19 -21.66 3.00
CA ALA A 42 43.13 -22.98 2.37
C ALA A 42 44.36 -23.19 1.50
N THR A 43 45.50 -23.41 2.15
CA THR A 43 46.59 -24.15 1.55
C THR A 43 47.25 -24.99 2.64
N ALA A 44 47.02 -26.25 2.55
CA ALA A 44 47.88 -27.40 2.85
C ALA A 44 47.05 -28.59 3.37
N ASN A 45 46.71 -29.53 2.54
CA ASN A 45 47.34 -30.85 2.55
C ASN A 45 46.72 -31.74 1.49
N SER A 46 47.62 -32.20 0.73
CA SER A 46 47.68 -33.13 -0.37
C SER A 46 47.11 -34.53 -0.11
N VAL A 47 46.75 -35.12 -1.24
CA VAL A 47 47.13 -36.48 -1.72
C VAL A 47 45.98 -37.49 -1.85
N THR A 48 45.91 -37.98 -3.07
CA THR A 48 45.33 -39.23 -3.64
C THR A 48 43.81 -39.22 -3.85
N GLY A 49 43.30 -39.52 -5.02
CA GLY A 49 43.71 -40.10 -6.28
C GLY A 49 42.52 -40.80 -6.91
N HIS A 50 42.50 -40.82 -8.22
CA HIS A 50 41.64 -41.57 -9.15
C HIS A 50 40.32 -40.91 -9.57
N VAL A 51 40.31 -40.35 -10.77
CA VAL A 51 40.17 -40.86 -12.15
C VAL A 51 38.80 -41.50 -12.45
N CYS A 52 38.19 -40.90 -13.38
CA CYS A 52 37.53 -41.37 -14.60
C CYS A 52 36.15 -40.77 -14.79
N VAL A 53 35.96 -40.10 -15.81
CA VAL A 53 35.74 -40.24 -17.24
C VAL A 53 34.32 -39.80 -17.63
N ASN A 54 34.34 -38.85 -18.43
CA ASN A 54 33.47 -38.29 -19.44
C ASN A 54 32.59 -39.32 -20.19
N SER A 55 31.33 -39.03 -20.43
CA SER A 55 30.69 -39.48 -21.65
C SER A 55 29.44 -38.70 -22.00
N ASN A 56 29.55 -37.89 -23.02
CA ASN A 56 28.46 -37.43 -23.89
C ASN A 56 27.80 -38.63 -24.59
N LYS A 57 26.47 -38.60 -24.71
CA LYS A 57 25.80 -39.13 -25.93
C LYS A 57 24.43 -38.48 -26.15
N LYS A 58 24.37 -37.72 -27.24
CA LYS A 58 23.19 -37.43 -28.02
C LYS A 58 22.60 -38.73 -28.58
N MET A 59 21.29 -38.85 -28.61
CA MET A 59 20.61 -39.71 -29.58
C MET A 59 19.28 -39.13 -30.01
N ALA A 60 19.20 -38.78 -31.27
CA ALA A 60 18.01 -38.46 -32.02
C ALA A 60 17.53 -39.72 -32.74
N LEU A 61 16.24 -39.93 -32.83
CA LEU A 61 15.54 -40.77 -33.85
C LEU A 61 14.07 -40.31 -33.90
N ARG A 62 13.60 -39.65 -34.94
CA ARG A 62 13.08 -40.01 -36.27
C ARG A 62 11.84 -40.92 -36.20
N MET A 63 10.69 -40.25 -36.55
CA MET A 63 9.89 -40.46 -37.77
C MET A 63 8.95 -41.66 -37.86
N ALA A 64 7.75 -41.38 -38.17
CA ALA A 64 6.83 -41.80 -39.24
C ALA A 64 5.40 -41.93 -38.66
N GLY A 65 4.35 -41.31 -39.10
CA GLY A 65 3.84 -41.10 -40.44
C GLY A 65 2.58 -41.94 -40.61
N LEU A 66 1.47 -41.35 -40.90
CA LEU A 66 0.55 -41.74 -41.97
C LEU A 66 -0.84 -41.08 -41.83
N SER A 67 -1.19 -40.45 -42.89
CA SER A 67 -2.45 -39.88 -43.35
C SER A 67 -3.60 -40.87 -43.48
N LEU A 68 -4.84 -40.38 -43.49
CA LEU A 68 -5.92 -40.58 -44.51
C LEU A 68 -7.13 -39.79 -44.01
N MET A 69 -7.53 -38.72 -44.65
CA MET A 69 -8.43 -38.53 -45.79
C MET A 69 -9.86 -39.07 -45.61
N GLY A 70 -10.83 -38.19 -45.73
CA GLY A 70 -12.27 -38.52 -45.84
C GLY A 70 -13.11 -37.24 -45.99
N VAL A 71 -13.29 -36.81 -47.23
CA VAL A 71 -14.21 -35.79 -47.77
C VAL A 71 -15.60 -36.39 -47.95
N LEU A 72 -16.66 -35.57 -47.76
CA LEU A 72 -17.93 -35.53 -48.55
C LEU A 72 -18.93 -34.60 -47.84
N LEU A 73 -19.21 -33.43 -48.34
CA LEU A 73 -20.19 -32.85 -49.27
C LEU A 73 -21.64 -33.37 -49.15
N LEU A 74 -22.56 -32.42 -48.97
CA LEU A 74 -23.81 -32.14 -49.72
C LEU A 74 -24.75 -31.35 -48.81
N SER A 75 -25.02 -30.07 -49.07
CA SER A 75 -26.04 -29.46 -49.98
C SER A 75 -27.48 -29.62 -49.48
N GLY A 76 -28.16 -28.51 -49.25
CA GLY A 76 -29.61 -28.41 -49.11
C GLY A 76 -30.11 -27.00 -48.91
N CYS A 77 -30.58 -26.40 -50.01
CA CYS A 77 -31.23 -25.08 -50.10
C CYS A 77 -32.65 -25.07 -49.51
N GLY A 78 -33.11 -23.85 -49.16
CA GLY A 78 -34.55 -23.56 -49.04
C GLY A 78 -34.86 -22.35 -48.17
N ASN A 79 -35.15 -21.39 -48.58
CA ASN A 79 -35.66 -20.15 -49.09
C ASN A 79 -36.82 -19.54 -48.29
N MET A 80 -36.76 -18.20 -48.12
CA MET A 80 -37.80 -17.17 -47.97
C MET A 80 -38.61 -17.00 -46.68
N GLY A 81 -38.51 -15.74 -46.19
CA GLY A 81 -39.54 -15.06 -45.42
C GLY A 81 -39.10 -13.72 -44.85
N LYS A 82 -39.48 -12.64 -45.52
CA LYS A 82 -39.20 -11.23 -45.22
C LYS A 82 -39.93 -10.71 -43.94
N SER A 83 -39.34 -9.84 -43.15
CA SER A 83 -39.59 -8.38 -42.94
C SER A 83 -39.11 -7.97 -41.58
N ALA A 84 -38.19 -7.11 -41.52
CA ALA A 84 -38.14 -5.66 -41.33
C ALA A 84 -37.96 -5.19 -39.88
N VAL A 85 -36.81 -4.55 -39.69
CA VAL A 85 -36.45 -3.24 -39.09
C VAL A 85 -36.45 -3.17 -37.56
N ALA A 86 -35.37 -2.87 -36.88
CA ALA A 86 -34.44 -1.77 -36.86
C ALA A 86 -33.19 -2.00 -35.98
N ALA A 87 -32.10 -1.50 -36.47
CA ALA A 87 -30.92 -0.87 -35.92
C ALA A 87 -30.25 -1.53 -34.69
N ALA A 88 -29.14 -2.12 -34.80
CA ALA A 88 -27.75 -1.76 -35.12
C ALA A 88 -27.02 -1.14 -33.97
N SER A 89 -26.01 -1.84 -33.47
CA SER A 89 -24.67 -1.34 -33.59
C SER A 89 -23.65 -2.43 -33.27
N SER A 90 -22.75 -2.47 -34.11
CA SER A 90 -21.67 -3.33 -34.48
C SER A 90 -20.60 -3.55 -33.42
N THR A 91 -20.31 -4.81 -33.25
CA THR A 91 -19.04 -5.39 -32.84
C THR A 91 -18.04 -5.31 -34.01
N SER A 92 -16.82 -4.94 -33.74
CA SER A 92 -15.69 -5.32 -34.57
C SER A 92 -14.52 -5.77 -33.73
N ALA A 93 -14.28 -7.08 -33.79
CA ALA A 93 -13.02 -7.68 -33.43
C ALA A 93 -12.00 -7.38 -34.54
N SER A 94 -10.79 -7.02 -34.18
CA SER A 94 -9.63 -7.18 -35.02
C SER A 94 -8.46 -7.70 -34.17
N GLU A 95 -8.11 -8.95 -34.45
CA GLU A 95 -6.83 -9.56 -34.15
C GLU A 95 -5.71 -8.79 -34.83
N ILE A 96 -4.65 -8.46 -34.09
CA ILE A 96 -3.29 -8.36 -34.65
C ILE A 96 -2.30 -8.88 -33.62
N SER A 97 -1.51 -9.81 -34.10
CA SER A 97 -0.44 -10.57 -33.46
C SER A 97 0.82 -9.77 -33.10
N ASN A 98 1.45 -10.17 -32.00
CA ASN A 98 2.90 -10.29 -31.68
C ASN A 98 3.85 -9.10 -31.90
N GLU A 99 4.50 -8.60 -30.82
CA GLU A 99 5.80 -9.08 -30.36
C GLU A 99 6.26 -8.45 -29.04
N ALA A 100 7.13 -9.20 -28.37
CA ALA A 100 7.72 -9.09 -27.07
C ALA A 100 8.15 -7.69 -26.55
N GLY A 101 7.67 -7.37 -25.36
CA GLY A 101 8.21 -6.39 -24.43
C GLY A 101 7.63 -6.67 -23.06
N LYS A 102 8.30 -7.52 -22.26
CA LYS A 102 7.90 -7.81 -20.87
C LYS A 102 8.15 -6.59 -19.98
N GLY A 103 7.17 -5.72 -19.87
CA GLY A 103 7.01 -4.79 -18.78
C GLY A 103 5.80 -5.23 -17.97
N THR A 104 6.01 -5.67 -16.74
CA THR A 104 4.95 -6.06 -15.80
C THR A 104 4.09 -4.83 -15.53
N LYS A 105 2.85 -4.83 -16.04
CA LYS A 105 1.87 -3.78 -15.74
C LYS A 105 1.45 -3.93 -14.29
N VAL A 106 1.79 -2.95 -13.47
CA VAL A 106 1.13 -2.70 -12.18
C VAL A 106 -0.37 -2.57 -12.47
N SER A 107 -1.18 -3.36 -11.77
CA SER A 107 -2.63 -3.35 -11.91
C SER A 107 -3.15 -1.93 -11.65
N GLN A 108 -3.78 -1.32 -12.64
CA GLN A 108 -4.44 -0.04 -12.48
C GLN A 108 -5.52 -0.15 -11.40
N PRO A 109 -5.72 0.89 -10.55
CA PRO A 109 -6.95 0.99 -9.78
C PRO A 109 -8.12 1.05 -10.77
N ALA A 110 -9.07 0.15 -10.62
CA ALA A 110 -10.16 -0.01 -11.57
C ALA A 110 -11.00 1.25 -11.67
N GLU A 111 -11.37 1.58 -12.90
CA GLU A 111 -12.36 2.59 -13.21
C GLU A 111 -13.74 2.12 -12.71
N ASN A 112 -14.37 2.98 -11.91
CA ASN A 112 -15.80 3.10 -11.62
C ASN A 112 -16.68 1.87 -11.81
N VAL A 113 -16.89 1.11 -10.73
CA VAL A 113 -18.12 0.33 -10.56
C VAL A 113 -18.71 0.70 -9.20
N ASP A 114 -19.86 1.39 -9.23
CA ASP A 114 -20.70 1.63 -8.06
C ASP A 114 -21.28 0.30 -7.58
N ALA A 115 -20.51 -0.51 -6.86
CA ALA A 115 -21.08 -1.58 -6.08
C ALA A 115 -21.81 -0.92 -4.89
N GLN A 116 -23.14 -0.91 -4.92
CA GLN A 116 -23.96 -0.60 -3.76
C GLN A 116 -23.75 -1.69 -2.71
N VAL A 117 -22.65 -1.59 -1.97
CA VAL A 117 -22.52 -2.29 -0.70
C VAL A 117 -23.39 -1.52 0.27
N ALA A 118 -24.46 -2.16 0.78
CA ALA A 118 -25.24 -1.58 1.87
C ALA A 118 -24.28 -1.15 2.97
N GLU A 119 -24.45 0.06 3.49
CA GLU A 119 -23.67 0.53 4.64
C GLU A 119 -23.99 -0.37 5.84
N ALA A 120 -23.16 -1.39 6.03
CA ALA A 120 -23.16 -2.12 7.28
C ALA A 120 -22.51 -1.17 8.31
N SER A 121 -23.24 -0.84 9.35
CA SER A 121 -22.70 -0.05 10.46
C SER A 121 -21.91 -0.96 11.39
N LEU A 122 -20.82 -0.43 11.96
CA LEU A 122 -20.11 -1.11 13.02
C LEU A 122 -21.06 -1.40 14.19
N PRO A 123 -20.93 -2.56 14.89
CA PRO A 123 -21.77 -2.90 16.02
C PRO A 123 -21.64 -1.89 17.15
N GLN A 124 -22.69 -1.75 17.98
CA GLN A 124 -22.62 -0.89 19.13
C GLN A 124 -21.65 -1.47 20.18
N PRO A 125 -20.91 -0.62 20.92
CA PRO A 125 -20.10 -1.10 22.05
C PRO A 125 -20.96 -1.87 23.05
N GLY A 126 -20.45 -3.02 23.51
CA GLY A 126 -21.17 -3.85 24.47
C GLY A 126 -22.17 -4.83 23.88
N GLU A 127 -22.25 -4.96 22.54
CA GLU A 127 -23.08 -5.98 21.91
C GLU A 127 -22.64 -7.38 22.34
N ALA A 128 -23.58 -8.20 22.82
CA ALA A 128 -23.31 -9.57 23.24
C ALA A 128 -23.08 -10.46 21.98
N ILE A 129 -21.97 -11.18 21.95
CA ILE A 129 -21.63 -12.13 20.88
C ILE A 129 -21.75 -13.58 21.32
N SER A 130 -21.76 -13.85 22.62
CA SER A 130 -21.94 -15.17 23.25
C SER A 130 -22.35 -14.97 24.72
N ALA A 131 -23.11 -15.91 25.27
CA ALA A 131 -23.45 -15.93 26.70
C ALA A 131 -22.23 -16.22 27.59
N SER A 132 -21.19 -16.84 27.05
CA SER A 132 -19.96 -17.20 27.77
C SER A 132 -18.90 -16.09 27.78
N LEU A 133 -19.12 -14.99 27.05
CA LEU A 133 -18.18 -13.89 26.89
C LEU A 133 -18.78 -12.57 27.39
N ALA A 134 -18.18 -11.97 28.39
CA ALA A 134 -18.57 -10.66 28.90
C ALA A 134 -17.76 -9.54 28.21
N TRP A 135 -18.45 -8.56 27.64
CA TRP A 135 -17.79 -7.37 27.06
C TRP A 135 -17.03 -6.57 28.12
N LYS A 136 -15.84 -6.11 27.80
CA LYS A 136 -14.98 -5.31 28.70
C LYS A 136 -14.77 -3.89 28.21
N SER A 137 -14.30 -3.75 26.95
CA SER A 137 -13.94 -2.46 26.41
C SER A 137 -13.95 -2.49 24.88
N ARG A 138 -13.97 -1.31 24.30
CA ARG A 138 -13.70 -1.10 22.87
C ARG A 138 -12.40 -0.32 22.73
N MET A 139 -11.56 -0.69 21.75
CA MET A 139 -10.39 0.08 21.37
C MET A 139 -10.80 1.49 20.98
N GLU A 140 -10.17 2.49 21.59
CA GLU A 140 -10.36 3.88 21.21
C GLU A 140 -9.55 4.18 19.94
N LEU A 141 -10.23 4.64 18.90
CA LEU A 141 -9.63 5.07 17.64
C LEU A 141 -9.77 6.58 17.52
N ALA A 142 -8.69 7.24 17.12
CA ALA A 142 -8.65 8.70 17.02
C ALA A 142 -9.13 9.20 15.63
N TYR A 143 -8.88 8.41 14.59
CA TYR A 143 -9.10 8.82 13.20
C TYR A 143 -9.81 7.76 12.36
N ALA A 144 -9.55 6.47 12.60
CA ALA A 144 -10.14 5.39 11.81
C ALA A 144 -11.62 5.21 12.14
N THR A 145 -12.42 4.95 11.09
CA THR A 145 -13.87 4.85 11.16
C THR A 145 -14.42 3.56 10.57
N GLN A 146 -13.58 2.78 9.87
CA GLN A 146 -14.02 1.63 9.11
C GLN A 146 -13.84 0.29 9.84
N PHE A 147 -13.34 0.28 11.07
CA PHE A 147 -13.26 -0.91 11.91
C PHE A 147 -13.51 -0.61 13.39
N ALA A 148 -13.77 -1.66 14.15
CA ALA A 148 -13.80 -1.63 15.61
C ALA A 148 -13.18 -2.91 16.17
N VAL A 149 -12.58 -2.80 17.36
CA VAL A 149 -12.07 -3.94 18.14
C VAL A 149 -12.68 -3.88 19.53
N ASP A 150 -13.43 -4.93 19.89
CA ASP A 150 -14.03 -5.10 21.20
C ASP A 150 -13.32 -6.21 21.96
N THR A 151 -12.98 -5.96 23.23
CA THR A 151 -12.40 -6.95 24.13
C THR A 151 -13.50 -7.59 24.95
N TYR A 152 -13.50 -8.90 25.00
CA TYR A 152 -14.38 -9.74 25.81
C TYR A 152 -13.54 -10.60 26.76
N GLU A 153 -14.17 -11.11 27.82
CA GLU A 153 -13.53 -11.98 28.81
C GLU A 153 -14.45 -13.14 29.15
N ASP A 154 -13.92 -14.34 29.22
CA ASP A 154 -14.66 -15.51 29.69
C ASP A 154 -14.66 -15.61 31.22
N ALA A 155 -15.33 -16.66 31.76
CA ALA A 155 -15.45 -16.88 33.18
C ALA A 155 -14.09 -17.16 33.89
N ASP A 156 -13.09 -17.60 33.16
CA ASP A 156 -11.75 -17.90 33.64
C ASP A 156 -10.81 -16.66 33.57
N GLY A 157 -11.31 -15.54 33.05
CA GLY A 157 -10.56 -14.28 32.91
C GLY A 157 -9.71 -14.22 31.64
N MET A 158 -9.93 -15.13 30.67
CA MET A 158 -9.23 -15.13 29.41
C MET A 158 -9.85 -14.09 28.47
N GLN A 159 -8.98 -13.29 27.82
CA GLN A 159 -9.40 -12.21 26.94
C GLN A 159 -9.48 -12.68 25.49
N TYR A 160 -10.57 -12.28 24.85
CA TYR A 160 -10.87 -12.50 23.42
C TYR A 160 -11.06 -11.14 22.75
N GLU A 161 -10.59 -11.01 21.52
CA GLU A 161 -10.78 -9.80 20.72
C GLU A 161 -11.79 -10.07 19.61
N ALA A 162 -12.81 -9.23 19.48
CA ALA A 162 -13.74 -9.25 18.37
C ALA A 162 -13.46 -8.08 17.42
N VAL A 163 -13.07 -8.39 16.20
CA VAL A 163 -12.87 -7.41 15.14
C VAL A 163 -14.14 -7.30 14.30
N SER A 164 -14.58 -6.08 14.05
CA SER A 164 -15.69 -5.77 13.14
C SER A 164 -15.23 -4.76 12.10
N VAL A 165 -15.61 -4.97 10.84
CA VAL A 165 -15.31 -4.08 9.71
C VAL A 165 -16.59 -3.46 9.19
N ALA A 166 -16.52 -2.26 8.62
CA ALA A 166 -17.67 -1.49 8.15
C ALA A 166 -18.46 -2.16 7.01
N ASP A 167 -17.91 -3.20 6.36
CA ASP A 167 -18.62 -4.04 5.40
C ASP A 167 -19.53 -5.11 6.05
N GLY A 168 -19.57 -5.16 7.38
CA GLY A 168 -20.34 -6.12 8.17
C GLY A 168 -19.59 -7.41 8.51
N SER A 169 -18.35 -7.58 8.04
CA SER A 169 -17.52 -8.73 8.40
C SER A 169 -17.14 -8.68 9.88
N ARG A 170 -17.22 -9.83 10.57
CA ARG A 170 -16.91 -9.95 12.01
C ARG A 170 -16.03 -11.17 12.27
N PHE A 171 -15.05 -11.01 13.15
CA PHE A 171 -14.08 -12.04 13.49
C PHE A 171 -13.92 -12.11 15.00
N LEU A 172 -13.92 -13.33 15.57
CA LEU A 172 -13.53 -13.56 16.96
C LEU A 172 -12.14 -14.20 16.99
N LEU A 173 -11.19 -13.51 17.63
CA LEU A 173 -9.83 -13.99 17.82
C LEU A 173 -9.76 -14.82 19.09
N ILE A 174 -9.44 -16.09 18.91
CA ILE A 174 -9.27 -17.04 20.00
C ILE A 174 -7.82 -16.98 20.49
N PRO A 175 -7.56 -16.60 21.73
CA PRO A 175 -6.22 -16.57 22.31
C PRO A 175 -5.67 -18.00 22.47
N GLU A 176 -4.36 -18.12 22.68
CA GLU A 176 -3.72 -19.40 22.96
C GLU A 176 -4.35 -20.04 24.21
N GLY A 177 -4.80 -21.31 24.08
CA GLY A 177 -5.52 -22.02 25.12
C GLY A 177 -7.01 -21.68 25.23
N GLY A 178 -7.50 -20.69 24.50
CA GLY A 178 -8.90 -20.30 24.49
C GLY A 178 -9.79 -21.31 23.74
N LYS A 179 -11.10 -21.27 24.00
CA LYS A 179 -12.10 -22.12 23.37
C LYS A 179 -13.06 -21.27 22.55
N VAL A 180 -13.51 -21.80 21.43
CA VAL A 180 -14.61 -21.20 20.67
C VAL A 180 -15.90 -21.35 21.45
N PRO A 181 -16.67 -20.25 21.72
CA PRO A 181 -17.98 -20.35 22.34
C PRO A 181 -18.93 -21.24 21.54
N GLU A 182 -19.68 -22.10 22.23
CA GLU A 182 -20.63 -23.03 21.55
C GLU A 182 -21.84 -22.30 20.94
N ASP A 183 -22.16 -21.12 21.46
CA ASP A 183 -23.29 -20.28 21.05
C ASP A 183 -22.84 -19.09 20.16
N LEU A 184 -21.62 -19.14 19.61
CA LEU A 184 -21.14 -18.08 18.70
C LEU A 184 -21.98 -18.07 17.41
N PRO A 185 -22.51 -16.89 16.99
CA PRO A 185 -23.24 -16.78 15.74
C PRO A 185 -22.40 -17.20 14.51
N ASP A 186 -22.99 -17.93 13.57
CA ASP A 186 -22.33 -18.36 12.31
C ASP A 186 -21.81 -17.18 11.47
N SER A 187 -22.34 -15.98 11.68
CA SER A 187 -21.89 -14.74 11.03
C SER A 187 -20.55 -14.20 11.57
N ILE A 188 -20.04 -14.76 12.67
CA ILE A 188 -18.75 -14.38 13.25
C ILE A 188 -17.73 -15.44 12.90
N GLN A 189 -16.76 -15.09 12.08
CA GLN A 189 -15.68 -15.98 11.68
C GLN A 189 -14.65 -16.13 12.82
N VAL A 190 -14.06 -17.31 12.96
CA VAL A 190 -13.11 -17.60 14.03
C VAL A 190 -11.69 -17.57 13.51
N LEU A 191 -10.82 -16.80 14.18
CA LEU A 191 -9.39 -16.74 13.92
C LEU A 191 -8.60 -17.17 15.16
N LYS A 192 -7.54 -17.94 14.99
CA LYS A 192 -6.60 -18.26 16.07
C LYS A 192 -5.55 -17.18 16.14
N ARG A 193 -5.32 -16.61 17.32
CA ARG A 193 -4.32 -15.58 17.55
C ARG A 193 -3.03 -16.17 18.13
N PRO A 194 -1.83 -15.75 17.64
CA PRO A 194 -1.59 -14.85 16.50
C PRO A 194 -1.94 -15.48 15.15
N VAL A 195 -2.50 -14.68 14.26
CA VAL A 195 -2.86 -15.14 12.91
C VAL A 195 -1.60 -15.37 12.09
N LYS A 196 -1.52 -16.51 11.41
CA LYS A 196 -0.37 -16.93 10.60
C LYS A 196 -0.84 -17.41 9.24
N GLN A 197 0.11 -17.66 8.33
CA GLN A 197 -0.15 -18.18 6.98
C GLN A 197 -1.12 -17.27 6.21
N ILE A 198 -0.86 -15.96 6.24
CA ILE A 198 -1.73 -14.95 5.66
C ILE A 198 -1.53 -14.89 4.15
N TYR A 199 -2.64 -14.85 3.39
CA TYR A 199 -2.66 -14.44 1.99
C TYR A 199 -2.96 -12.95 1.93
N LEU A 200 -1.94 -12.13 1.57
CA LEU A 200 -2.02 -10.69 1.55
C LEU A 200 -2.16 -10.16 0.12
N VAL A 201 -3.31 -9.57 -0.17
CA VAL A 201 -3.64 -8.95 -1.46
C VAL A 201 -3.68 -7.41 -1.37
N ALA A 202 -4.03 -6.90 -0.19
CA ALA A 202 -4.02 -5.46 0.08
C ALA A 202 -2.59 -4.91 0.14
N THR A 203 -2.10 -4.30 -0.95
CA THR A 203 -0.70 -3.88 -1.06
C THR A 203 -0.26 -2.87 -0.01
N ALA A 204 -1.15 -1.94 0.38
CA ALA A 204 -0.86 -0.96 1.43
C ALA A 204 -0.62 -1.60 2.80
N THR A 205 -1.23 -2.76 3.06
CA THR A 205 -1.14 -3.48 4.33
C THR A 205 0.24 -4.14 4.53
N MET A 206 0.98 -4.43 3.46
CA MET A 206 2.33 -5.01 3.54
C MET A 206 3.26 -4.14 4.41
N ASP A 207 3.17 -2.82 4.27
CA ASP A 207 3.99 -1.89 5.04
C ASP A 207 3.63 -1.91 6.53
N MET A 208 2.35 -2.11 6.87
CA MET A 208 1.91 -2.27 8.25
C MET A 208 2.51 -3.54 8.86
N PHE A 209 2.50 -4.67 8.15
CA PHE A 209 3.15 -5.90 8.60
C PHE A 209 4.67 -5.75 8.72
N ARG A 210 5.31 -5.00 7.82
CA ARG A 210 6.73 -4.66 7.92
C ARG A 210 7.02 -3.88 9.20
N MET A 211 6.23 -2.83 9.50
CA MET A 211 6.40 -2.00 10.68
C MET A 211 6.13 -2.74 11.99
N LEU A 212 5.25 -3.74 11.97
CA LEU A 212 5.00 -4.65 13.09
C LEU A 212 6.10 -5.71 13.28
N GLY A 213 7.03 -5.87 12.32
CA GLY A 213 7.95 -7.00 12.30
C GLY A 213 7.24 -8.34 12.08
N ALA A 214 6.07 -8.31 11.43
CA ALA A 214 5.17 -9.43 11.23
C ALA A 214 5.17 -9.97 9.78
N LEU A 215 6.13 -9.58 8.95
CA LEU A 215 6.29 -10.15 7.59
C LEU A 215 6.36 -11.70 7.60
N PRO A 216 6.97 -12.38 8.60
CA PRO A 216 6.96 -13.84 8.67
C PRO A 216 5.57 -14.47 8.85
N ASP A 217 4.54 -13.69 9.17
CA ASP A 217 3.16 -14.16 9.32
C ASP A 217 2.45 -14.23 7.96
N ILE A 218 2.99 -13.56 6.95
CA ILE A 218 2.53 -13.59 5.57
C ILE A 218 3.18 -14.76 4.85
N ARG A 219 2.37 -15.64 4.28
CA ARG A 219 2.85 -16.76 3.46
C ARG A 219 2.67 -16.51 1.97
N PHE A 220 1.62 -15.77 1.61
CA PHE A 220 1.26 -15.55 0.21
C PHE A 220 1.03 -14.07 -0.08
N SER A 221 1.42 -13.65 -1.27
CA SER A 221 1.21 -12.30 -1.77
C SER A 221 0.36 -12.31 -3.05
N GLY A 222 -0.58 -11.38 -3.13
CA GLY A 222 -1.35 -11.10 -4.35
C GLY A 222 -0.58 -10.29 -5.40
N THR A 223 0.62 -9.82 -5.05
CA THR A 223 1.53 -9.06 -5.91
C THR A 223 2.83 -9.84 -6.06
N ASP A 224 3.36 -9.97 -7.28
CA ASP A 224 4.64 -10.64 -7.52
C ASP A 224 5.85 -9.80 -7.06
N ALA A 225 7.03 -10.41 -6.98
CA ALA A 225 8.23 -9.76 -6.47
C ALA A 225 8.62 -8.49 -7.23
N SER A 226 8.33 -8.42 -8.53
CA SER A 226 8.66 -7.25 -9.37
C SER A 226 7.72 -6.07 -9.13
N GLY A 227 6.54 -6.33 -8.57
CA GLY A 227 5.56 -5.31 -8.21
C GLY A 227 5.78 -4.66 -6.85
N TRP A 228 6.74 -5.17 -6.04
CA TRP A 228 7.04 -4.61 -4.72
C TRP A 228 8.14 -3.56 -4.78
N TYR A 229 7.85 -2.39 -4.21
CA TYR A 229 8.81 -1.30 -3.95
C TYR A 229 9.29 -1.28 -2.49
N ILE A 230 8.68 -2.09 -1.60
CA ILE A 230 9.13 -2.34 -0.23
C ILE A 230 10.25 -3.39 -0.29
N PRO A 231 11.52 -3.03 0.05
CA PRO A 231 12.66 -3.94 -0.14
C PRO A 231 12.53 -5.24 0.62
N GLU A 232 12.05 -5.20 1.87
CA GLU A 232 11.91 -6.37 2.73
C GLU A 232 10.85 -7.34 2.20
N ALA A 233 9.75 -6.84 1.63
CA ALA A 233 8.72 -7.66 1.00
C ALA A 233 9.27 -8.33 -0.27
N LYS A 234 10.02 -7.59 -1.08
CA LYS A 234 10.66 -8.10 -2.28
C LYS A 234 11.68 -9.19 -1.95
N GLU A 235 12.54 -8.97 -0.96
CA GLU A 235 13.52 -9.96 -0.47
C GLU A 235 12.83 -11.23 0.05
N ALA A 236 11.75 -11.09 0.82
CA ALA A 236 10.96 -12.21 1.34
C ALA A 236 10.33 -13.05 0.21
N MET A 237 9.96 -12.44 -0.90
CA MET A 237 9.47 -13.17 -2.07
C MET A 237 10.61 -13.80 -2.88
N GLU A 238 11.73 -13.12 -3.06
CA GLU A 238 12.88 -13.64 -3.79
C GLU A 238 13.53 -14.85 -3.08
N ASN A 239 13.51 -14.87 -1.75
CA ASN A 239 14.01 -16.01 -0.96
C ASN A 239 12.96 -17.11 -0.72
N GLY A 240 11.69 -16.92 -1.16
CA GLY A 240 10.63 -17.91 -1.05
C GLY A 240 9.93 -17.97 0.31
N SER A 241 10.20 -17.04 1.23
CA SER A 241 9.47 -16.91 2.50
C SER A 241 8.02 -16.48 2.25
N ILE A 242 7.80 -15.60 1.28
CA ILE A 242 6.49 -15.21 0.78
C ILE A 242 6.37 -15.70 -0.67
N LEU A 243 5.26 -16.36 -1.00
CA LEU A 243 5.01 -16.88 -2.35
C LEU A 243 3.95 -16.06 -3.07
N TYR A 244 4.12 -15.86 -4.36
CA TYR A 244 3.04 -15.31 -5.18
C TYR A 244 1.93 -16.36 -5.34
N ALA A 245 0.69 -15.98 -5.01
CA ALA A 245 -0.46 -16.86 -5.08
C ALA A 245 -1.63 -16.26 -5.88
N GLY A 246 -1.31 -15.48 -6.90
CA GLY A 246 -2.33 -14.86 -7.76
C GLY A 246 -2.86 -13.53 -7.20
N LYS A 247 -3.57 -12.77 -8.04
CA LYS A 247 -4.18 -11.48 -7.71
C LYS A 247 -5.60 -11.68 -7.17
N TYR A 248 -6.22 -10.63 -6.62
CA TYR A 248 -7.58 -10.64 -6.07
C TYR A 248 -8.64 -11.33 -6.95
N SER A 249 -8.54 -11.24 -8.29
CA SER A 249 -9.51 -11.82 -9.23
C SER A 249 -9.14 -13.22 -9.73
N GLU A 250 -7.93 -13.70 -9.46
CA GLU A 250 -7.42 -15.00 -9.94
C GLU A 250 -6.44 -15.61 -8.92
N PRO A 251 -6.90 -15.94 -7.69
CA PRO A 251 -6.05 -16.59 -6.69
C PRO A 251 -5.66 -18.02 -7.12
N ASP A 252 -4.46 -18.44 -6.73
CA ASP A 252 -4.03 -19.84 -6.81
C ASP A 252 -4.62 -20.62 -5.63
N TYR A 253 -5.88 -21.00 -5.76
CA TYR A 253 -6.64 -21.69 -4.70
C TYR A 253 -5.97 -23.00 -4.26
N GLU A 254 -5.36 -23.74 -5.19
CA GLU A 254 -4.70 -25.01 -4.88
C GLU A 254 -3.54 -24.77 -3.90
N ARG A 255 -2.69 -23.80 -4.19
CA ARG A 255 -1.58 -23.43 -3.33
C ARG A 255 -2.05 -22.89 -1.99
N ILE A 256 -2.98 -21.94 -2.00
CA ILE A 256 -3.52 -21.27 -0.80
C ILE A 256 -4.11 -22.31 0.17
N VAL A 257 -4.90 -23.26 -0.35
CA VAL A 257 -5.54 -24.31 0.46
C VAL A 257 -4.53 -25.35 0.92
N SER A 258 -3.67 -25.85 0.01
CA SER A 258 -2.75 -26.94 0.33
C SER A 258 -1.70 -26.58 1.38
N GLU A 259 -1.30 -25.31 1.46
CA GLU A 259 -0.34 -24.82 2.46
C GLU A 259 -1.04 -24.25 3.73
N GLY A 260 -2.37 -24.34 3.82
CA GLY A 260 -3.12 -24.02 5.03
C GLY A 260 -3.22 -22.54 5.34
N CYS A 261 -3.68 -21.74 4.39
CA CYS A 261 -3.96 -20.33 4.60
C CYS A 261 -4.88 -20.09 5.80
N GLY A 262 -4.48 -19.24 6.74
CA GLY A 262 -5.22 -18.93 7.95
C GLY A 262 -6.14 -17.72 7.85
N LEU A 263 -5.85 -16.80 6.93
CA LEU A 263 -6.61 -15.57 6.68
C LEU A 263 -6.23 -15.01 5.31
N ALA A 264 -7.22 -14.64 4.51
CA ALA A 264 -7.01 -13.78 3.34
C ALA A 264 -7.28 -12.32 3.71
N ILE A 265 -6.32 -11.42 3.45
CA ILE A 265 -6.48 -9.98 3.61
C ILE A 265 -6.58 -9.39 2.21
N GLU A 266 -7.81 -9.10 1.79
CA GLU A 266 -8.14 -8.58 0.47
C GLU A 266 -8.25 -7.05 0.50
N ASN A 267 -8.07 -6.42 -0.64
CA ASN A 267 -8.42 -5.01 -0.83
C ASN A 267 -9.85 -4.86 -1.36
N THR A 268 -10.36 -3.64 -1.41
CA THR A 268 -11.73 -3.34 -1.86
C THR A 268 -12.00 -3.72 -3.31
N MET A 269 -10.98 -4.06 -4.12
CA MET A 269 -11.16 -4.57 -5.49
C MET A 269 -11.85 -5.94 -5.52
N ILE A 270 -11.79 -6.70 -4.42
CA ILE A 270 -12.51 -7.98 -4.29
C ILE A 270 -14.03 -7.80 -4.44
N LEU A 271 -14.56 -6.61 -4.16
CA LEU A 271 -15.99 -6.30 -4.33
C LEU A 271 -16.44 -6.36 -5.80
N HIS A 272 -15.50 -6.31 -6.76
CA HIS A 272 -15.76 -6.51 -8.20
C HIS A 272 -15.69 -7.98 -8.61
N SER A 273 -15.28 -8.86 -7.68
CA SER A 273 -15.18 -10.31 -7.90
C SER A 273 -15.69 -11.04 -6.65
N PRO A 274 -16.96 -10.82 -6.24
CA PRO A 274 -17.50 -11.39 -5.00
C PRO A 274 -17.44 -12.91 -4.96
N GLU A 275 -17.50 -13.57 -6.13
CA GLU A 275 -17.35 -15.01 -6.28
C GLU A 275 -15.99 -15.54 -5.81
N VAL A 276 -14.95 -14.71 -5.83
CA VAL A 276 -13.61 -15.07 -5.32
C VAL A 276 -13.63 -15.10 -3.78
N LYS A 277 -14.25 -14.09 -3.14
CA LYS A 277 -14.44 -14.05 -1.69
C LYS A 277 -15.24 -15.27 -1.23
N GLU A 278 -16.40 -15.50 -1.84
CA GLU A 278 -17.26 -16.67 -1.54
C GLU A 278 -16.51 -17.99 -1.71
N LYS A 279 -15.66 -18.08 -2.74
CA LYS A 279 -14.87 -19.29 -2.99
C LYS A 279 -13.82 -19.54 -1.90
N LEU A 280 -13.07 -18.50 -1.47
CA LEU A 280 -12.12 -18.61 -0.36
C LEU A 280 -12.83 -19.04 0.93
N GLU A 281 -13.96 -18.40 1.26
CA GLU A 281 -14.78 -18.74 2.43
C GLU A 281 -15.34 -20.17 2.35
N SER A 282 -15.71 -20.65 1.16
CA SER A 282 -16.16 -22.04 0.96
C SER A 282 -15.08 -23.09 1.24
N PHE A 283 -13.81 -22.70 1.17
CA PHE A 283 -12.66 -23.53 1.59
C PHE A 283 -12.34 -23.38 3.09
N GLY A 284 -13.14 -22.62 3.84
CA GLY A 284 -12.93 -22.36 5.26
C GLY A 284 -11.81 -21.35 5.53
N ILE A 285 -11.45 -20.53 4.55
CA ILE A 285 -10.48 -19.44 4.69
C ILE A 285 -11.24 -18.16 5.00
N PRO A 286 -11.10 -17.58 6.19
CA PRO A 286 -11.67 -16.28 6.52
C PRO A 286 -11.15 -15.20 5.60
N VAL A 287 -12.02 -14.25 5.19
CA VAL A 287 -11.63 -13.13 4.32
C VAL A 287 -11.91 -11.80 5.01
N LEU A 288 -10.85 -11.07 5.34
CA LEU A 288 -10.91 -9.70 5.83
C LEU A 288 -10.66 -8.75 4.66
N VAL A 289 -11.60 -7.85 4.39
CA VAL A 289 -11.41 -6.80 3.39
C VAL A 289 -10.85 -5.56 4.07
N ASP A 290 -9.67 -5.11 3.62
CA ASP A 290 -9.04 -3.89 4.09
C ASP A 290 -9.77 -2.67 3.52
N HIS A 291 -10.41 -1.90 4.39
CA HIS A 291 -11.11 -0.65 4.04
C HIS A 291 -10.28 0.60 4.39
N SER A 292 -8.99 0.47 4.68
CA SER A 292 -8.13 1.60 5.00
C SER A 292 -8.11 2.68 3.90
N SER A 293 -8.35 2.26 2.65
CA SER A 293 -8.47 3.19 1.51
C SER A 293 -9.72 4.06 1.54
N TYR A 294 -10.72 3.73 2.36
CA TYR A 294 -11.95 4.51 2.54
C TYR A 294 -11.89 5.46 3.75
N GLU A 295 -10.79 5.44 4.49
CA GLU A 295 -10.56 6.44 5.54
C GLU A 295 -10.27 7.80 4.91
N ALA A 296 -11.11 8.78 5.22
CA ALA A 296 -10.97 10.14 4.70
C ALA A 296 -9.80 10.91 5.33
N HIS A 297 -9.46 10.57 6.60
CA HIS A 297 -8.33 11.15 7.27
C HIS A 297 -7.05 10.35 7.00
N PRO A 298 -5.92 10.98 6.63
CA PRO A 298 -4.68 10.24 6.33
C PRO A 298 -4.19 9.40 7.50
N LEU A 299 -4.32 9.87 8.76
CA LEU A 299 -3.99 9.07 9.93
C LEU A 299 -4.98 7.93 10.19
N GLY A 300 -6.24 8.05 9.76
CA GLY A 300 -7.20 6.93 9.84
C GLY A 300 -6.70 5.71 9.07
N ARG A 301 -6.08 5.94 7.90
CA ARG A 301 -5.46 4.85 7.12
C ARG A 301 -4.33 4.17 7.87
N THR A 302 -3.45 4.93 8.53
CA THR A 302 -2.32 4.38 9.28
C THR A 302 -2.75 3.73 10.60
N GLU A 303 -3.88 4.15 11.17
CA GLU A 303 -4.42 3.60 12.41
C GLU A 303 -4.89 2.14 12.27
N TRP A 304 -5.13 1.67 11.04
CA TRP A 304 -5.38 0.25 10.75
C TRP A 304 -4.24 -0.67 11.22
N ILE A 305 -3.04 -0.16 11.42
CA ILE A 305 -1.93 -0.93 12.01
C ILE A 305 -2.30 -1.48 13.39
N ARG A 306 -3.19 -0.79 14.14
CA ARG A 306 -3.66 -1.27 15.45
C ARG A 306 -4.50 -2.53 15.31
N LEU A 307 -5.35 -2.62 14.28
CA LEU A 307 -6.08 -3.85 13.96
C LEU A 307 -5.11 -5.00 13.64
N TYR A 308 -4.12 -4.73 12.78
CA TYR A 308 -3.12 -5.75 12.42
C TYR A 308 -2.21 -6.11 13.59
N GLY A 309 -1.95 -5.17 14.50
CA GLY A 309 -1.30 -5.44 15.79
C GLY A 309 -2.07 -6.46 16.62
N VAL A 310 -3.39 -6.30 16.72
CA VAL A 310 -4.27 -7.26 17.42
C VAL A 310 -4.26 -8.63 16.75
N LEU A 311 -4.35 -8.71 15.42
CA LEU A 311 -4.31 -9.97 14.68
C LEU A 311 -3.00 -10.75 14.91
N THR A 312 -1.89 -10.04 14.98
CA THR A 312 -0.53 -10.63 15.03
C THR A 312 0.06 -10.72 16.45
N GLY A 313 -0.63 -10.16 17.46
CA GLY A 313 -0.10 -10.07 18.83
C GLY A 313 1.03 -9.04 18.97
N LYS A 314 0.97 -7.95 18.19
CA LYS A 314 1.98 -6.90 18.08
C LYS A 314 1.42 -5.51 18.42
N GLU A 315 0.55 -5.42 19.43
CA GLU A 315 -0.14 -4.18 19.80
C GLU A 315 0.82 -3.07 20.21
N LYS A 316 1.92 -3.42 20.89
CA LYS A 316 2.92 -2.44 21.33
C LYS A 316 3.68 -1.83 20.17
N GLU A 317 4.04 -2.67 19.20
CA GLU A 317 4.70 -2.24 17.97
C GLU A 317 3.76 -1.38 17.13
N ALA A 318 2.46 -1.74 17.07
CA ALA A 318 1.42 -0.98 16.40
C ALA A 318 1.26 0.41 17.00
N GLU A 319 1.14 0.50 18.32
CA GLU A 319 1.02 1.77 19.04
C GLU A 319 2.23 2.66 18.81
N ALA A 320 3.45 2.11 18.91
CA ALA A 320 4.68 2.85 18.68
C ALA A 320 4.82 3.35 17.23
N ALA A 321 4.35 2.56 16.25
CA ALA A 321 4.37 2.96 14.84
C ALA A 321 3.33 4.04 14.54
N PHE A 322 2.13 3.92 15.09
CA PHE A 322 1.06 4.90 14.92
C PHE A 322 1.42 6.24 15.58
N ALA A 323 1.93 6.23 16.81
CA ALA A 323 2.35 7.44 17.53
C ALA A 323 3.39 8.27 16.76
N LYS A 324 4.24 7.64 15.93
CA LYS A 324 5.17 8.37 15.05
C LYS A 324 4.44 9.16 13.98
N GLN A 325 3.34 8.64 13.45
CA GLN A 325 2.53 9.31 12.45
C GLN A 325 1.79 10.51 13.05
N GLU A 326 1.24 10.34 14.27
CA GLU A 326 0.62 11.43 15.01
C GLU A 326 1.62 12.55 15.33
N ALA A 327 2.83 12.20 15.77
CA ALA A 327 3.87 13.17 16.06
C ALA A 327 4.32 13.95 14.80
N ALA A 328 4.33 13.33 13.61
CA ALA A 328 4.63 14.02 12.36
C ALA A 328 3.51 15.01 11.99
N LEU A 329 2.24 14.59 12.10
CA LEU A 329 1.10 15.48 11.90
C LEU A 329 1.16 16.69 12.85
N GLN A 330 1.45 16.44 14.13
CA GLN A 330 1.53 17.49 15.15
C GLN A 330 2.60 18.53 14.78
N ARG A 331 3.81 18.10 14.38
CA ARG A 331 4.88 19.02 13.92
C ARG A 331 4.41 19.92 12.77
N VAL A 332 3.82 19.32 11.73
CA VAL A 332 3.33 20.07 10.56
C VAL A 332 2.26 21.10 10.94
N THR A 333 1.34 20.73 11.85
CA THR A 333 0.25 21.64 12.28
C THR A 333 0.74 22.73 13.23
N GLU A 334 1.72 22.48 14.09
CA GLU A 334 2.33 23.47 14.98
C GLU A 334 3.14 24.49 14.17
N GLU A 335 3.98 24.06 13.23
CA GLU A 335 4.74 24.95 12.34
C GLU A 335 3.82 25.83 11.49
N GLY A 336 2.70 25.28 10.99
CA GLY A 336 1.69 26.05 10.26
C GLY A 336 1.02 27.12 11.11
N SER A 337 0.73 26.83 12.39
CA SER A 337 0.09 27.77 13.31
C SER A 337 1.01 28.94 13.73
N ASP A 338 2.29 28.67 13.89
CA ASP A 338 3.28 29.70 14.22
C ASP A 338 3.49 30.68 13.07
N ALA A 339 3.43 30.21 11.82
CA ALA A 339 3.49 31.06 10.64
C ALA A 339 2.25 31.99 10.50
N GLU A 340 1.05 31.49 10.82
CA GLU A 340 -0.18 32.29 10.81
C GLU A 340 -0.20 33.35 11.92
N ASN A 341 0.30 33.04 13.11
CA ASN A 341 0.37 33.97 14.25
C ASN A 341 1.40 35.07 14.07
N ALA A 342 2.46 34.86 13.33
CA ALA A 342 3.47 35.88 13.00
C ALA A 342 2.94 36.98 12.06
N GLY A 343 1.81 36.76 11.39
CA GLY A 343 1.19 37.69 10.42
C GLY A 343 0.27 38.77 10.99
N GLY A 344 -0.09 38.76 12.27
CA GLY A 344 -0.65 39.89 13.05
C GLY A 344 -1.97 40.50 12.61
N SER A 345 -2.78 39.92 11.73
CA SER A 345 -4.10 40.41 11.32
C SER A 345 -5.19 39.34 11.50
N VAL A 346 -6.30 39.70 12.16
CA VAL A 346 -7.48 38.83 12.25
C VAL A 346 -8.11 38.72 10.85
N LYS A 347 -7.90 37.59 10.19
CA LYS A 347 -8.47 37.29 8.87
C LYS A 347 -9.81 36.53 9.04
N THR A 348 -10.75 36.78 8.14
CA THR A 348 -11.97 35.95 8.05
C THR A 348 -11.58 34.60 7.43
N GLU A 349 -12.29 33.49 7.78
CA GLU A 349 -12.02 32.15 7.24
C GLU A 349 -11.89 32.10 5.70
N GLN A 350 -12.71 32.90 5.00
CA GLN A 350 -12.68 32.97 3.53
C GLN A 350 -11.42 33.69 2.98
N THR A 351 -10.91 34.71 3.68
CA THR A 351 -9.67 35.40 3.28
C THR A 351 -8.44 34.59 3.62
N ALA A 352 -8.43 33.88 4.74
CA ALA A 352 -7.36 32.96 5.11
C ALA A 352 -7.23 31.80 4.12
N GLN A 353 -8.35 31.27 3.63
CA GLN A 353 -8.37 30.15 2.67
C GLN A 353 -7.94 30.57 1.25
N ALA A 354 -8.14 31.84 0.88
CA ALA A 354 -7.69 32.38 -0.41
C ALA A 354 -6.18 32.63 -0.49
N GLU A 355 -5.51 32.73 0.65
CA GLU A 355 -4.05 32.98 0.74
C GLU A 355 -3.21 31.71 0.85
N LYS A 356 -3.84 30.53 1.10
CA LYS A 356 -3.13 29.25 1.12
C LYS A 356 -2.66 28.86 -0.28
N PRO A 357 -1.41 28.34 -0.43
CA PRO A 357 -0.93 27.89 -1.73
C PRO A 357 -1.84 26.81 -2.33
N SER A 358 -2.21 27.01 -3.59
CA SER A 358 -3.11 26.09 -4.31
C SER A 358 -2.31 24.97 -4.98
N ALA A 359 -2.82 23.74 -4.88
CA ALA A 359 -2.16 22.57 -5.47
C ALA A 359 -3.14 21.68 -6.24
N ALA A 360 -2.67 21.13 -7.36
CA ALA A 360 -3.30 20.04 -8.09
C ALA A 360 -2.48 18.77 -7.95
N PHE A 361 -3.13 17.67 -7.53
CA PHE A 361 -2.56 16.32 -7.51
C PHE A 361 -3.24 15.49 -8.60
N PHE A 362 -2.47 14.99 -9.58
CA PHE A 362 -3.02 14.37 -10.78
C PHE A 362 -2.07 13.41 -11.46
N TYR A 363 -2.60 12.58 -12.36
CA TYR A 363 -1.83 11.91 -13.41
C TYR A 363 -2.59 11.95 -14.76
N ILE A 364 -1.86 11.73 -15.86
CA ILE A 364 -2.42 11.71 -17.21
C ILE A 364 -2.59 10.25 -17.62
N THR A 365 -3.80 9.87 -18.01
CA THR A 365 -4.10 8.50 -18.45
C THR A 365 -3.53 8.25 -19.86
N ASN A 366 -3.38 6.98 -20.24
CA ASN A 366 -2.95 6.59 -21.58
C ASN A 366 -3.89 7.08 -22.70
N GLN A 367 -5.11 7.52 -22.34
CA GLN A 367 -6.11 8.06 -23.26
C GLN A 367 -6.06 9.60 -23.33
N GLY A 368 -5.15 10.23 -22.57
CA GLY A 368 -4.98 11.68 -22.55
C GLY A 368 -5.95 12.42 -21.62
N SER A 369 -6.82 11.72 -20.89
CA SER A 369 -7.62 12.32 -19.81
C SER A 369 -6.78 12.50 -18.55
N VAL A 370 -7.25 13.36 -17.66
CA VAL A 370 -6.57 13.64 -16.38
C VAL A 370 -7.34 13.01 -15.23
N ASN A 371 -6.67 12.23 -14.42
CA ASN A 371 -7.22 11.68 -13.19
C ASN A 371 -6.84 12.57 -12.01
N VAL A 372 -7.83 12.98 -11.23
CA VAL A 372 -7.68 13.79 -10.01
C VAL A 372 -8.34 13.09 -8.82
N ARG A 373 -8.00 13.51 -7.60
CA ARG A 373 -8.59 12.97 -6.38
C ARG A 373 -9.92 13.63 -6.05
N ARG A 374 -10.86 12.83 -5.53
CA ARG A 374 -12.11 13.36 -4.94
C ARG A 374 -11.85 13.97 -3.57
N SER A 375 -12.74 14.84 -3.11
CA SER A 375 -12.69 15.46 -1.78
C SER A 375 -12.67 14.42 -0.63
N SER A 376 -13.28 13.25 -0.84
CA SER A 376 -13.32 12.15 0.12
C SER A 376 -12.03 11.32 0.19
N ASP A 377 -11.08 11.51 -0.74
CA ASP A 377 -9.78 10.85 -0.69
C ASP A 377 -8.86 11.52 0.34
N TYR A 378 -7.93 10.77 0.92
CA TYR A 378 -7.02 11.27 1.95
C TYR A 378 -5.98 12.27 1.43
N ILE A 379 -5.64 12.26 0.14
CA ILE A 379 -4.65 13.18 -0.46
C ILE A 379 -5.10 14.64 -0.38
N PRO A 380 -6.34 15.03 -0.75
CA PRO A 380 -6.86 16.36 -0.47
C PRO A 380 -6.68 16.79 0.98
N LYS A 381 -6.99 15.89 1.93
CA LYS A 381 -6.83 16.17 3.35
C LYS A 381 -5.36 16.35 3.77
N MET A 382 -4.45 15.58 3.18
CA MET A 382 -3.00 15.78 3.39
C MET A 382 -2.54 17.15 2.90
N ILE A 383 -2.99 17.58 1.72
CA ILE A 383 -2.67 18.91 1.17
C ILE A 383 -3.17 20.03 2.11
N GLU A 384 -4.40 19.87 2.64
CA GLU A 384 -4.98 20.84 3.59
C GLU A 384 -4.20 20.87 4.93
N LEU A 385 -3.88 19.72 5.50
CA LEU A 385 -3.12 19.59 6.75
C LEU A 385 -1.70 20.12 6.61
N ALA A 386 -1.11 19.98 5.43
CA ALA A 386 0.20 20.54 5.09
C ALA A 386 0.20 22.06 4.84
N GLY A 387 -0.96 22.72 5.00
CA GLY A 387 -1.09 24.18 4.87
C GLY A 387 -1.47 24.67 3.47
N GLY A 388 -1.74 23.77 2.52
CA GLY A 388 -2.19 24.09 1.17
C GLY A 388 -3.70 24.10 0.99
N ARG A 389 -4.14 24.33 -0.25
CA ARG A 389 -5.52 24.21 -0.71
C ARG A 389 -5.57 23.34 -1.96
N TYR A 390 -6.27 22.22 -1.86
CA TYR A 390 -6.51 21.36 -3.01
C TYR A 390 -7.57 21.96 -3.93
N ILE A 391 -7.27 22.16 -5.21
CA ILE A 391 -8.15 22.91 -6.12
C ILE A 391 -9.42 22.16 -6.52
N PHE A 392 -9.40 20.83 -6.46
CA PHE A 392 -10.55 19.96 -6.77
C PHE A 392 -11.31 19.51 -5.53
N GLY A 393 -11.15 20.18 -4.38
CA GLY A 393 -11.81 19.85 -3.12
C GLY A 393 -13.34 19.87 -3.15
N HIS A 394 -13.96 20.45 -4.21
CA HIS A 394 -15.40 20.44 -4.45
C HIS A 394 -15.90 19.20 -5.22
N MET A 395 -14.98 18.36 -5.71
CA MET A 395 -15.34 17.17 -6.48
C MET A 395 -15.57 15.97 -5.56
N GLY A 396 -16.77 15.41 -5.56
CA GLY A 396 -17.05 14.19 -4.80
C GLY A 396 -18.34 14.17 -4.02
N ASP A 397 -19.15 15.25 -4.05
CA ASP A 397 -20.45 15.34 -3.34
C ASP A 397 -21.58 14.57 -4.05
N ASP A 398 -21.23 13.70 -5.01
CA ASP A 398 -22.19 12.94 -5.83
C ASP A 398 -22.58 11.56 -5.21
N GLY A 399 -22.19 11.31 -3.97
CA GLY A 399 -22.50 10.06 -3.25
C GLY A 399 -21.71 8.82 -3.71
N LYS A 400 -20.77 8.98 -4.64
CA LYS A 400 -19.95 7.86 -5.12
C LYS A 400 -18.77 7.59 -4.21
N ARG A 401 -18.46 6.33 -3.97
CA ARG A 401 -17.33 5.90 -3.12
C ARG A 401 -15.97 5.88 -3.84
N SER A 402 -15.92 6.24 -5.13
CA SER A 402 -14.66 6.30 -5.87
C SER A 402 -13.73 7.37 -5.29
N SER A 403 -12.45 7.06 -5.11
CA SER A 403 -11.43 8.00 -4.64
C SER A 403 -10.94 8.96 -5.72
N THR A 404 -11.32 8.74 -6.99
CA THR A 404 -10.81 9.52 -8.14
C THR A 404 -11.90 9.91 -9.12
N VAL A 405 -11.59 10.90 -9.95
CA VAL A 405 -12.41 11.34 -11.08
C VAL A 405 -11.51 11.51 -12.31
N ASN A 406 -11.97 10.98 -13.44
CA ASN A 406 -11.37 11.30 -14.75
C ASN A 406 -12.07 12.51 -15.35
N MET A 407 -11.29 13.49 -15.82
CA MET A 407 -11.79 14.68 -16.51
C MET A 407 -11.04 14.89 -17.83
N GLN A 408 -11.63 15.67 -18.71
CA GLN A 408 -10.97 16.03 -19.97
C GLN A 408 -9.84 17.04 -19.70
N MET A 409 -8.82 17.05 -20.54
CA MET A 409 -7.67 17.94 -20.41
C MET A 409 -8.07 19.43 -20.41
N GLU A 410 -9.10 19.78 -21.17
CA GLU A 410 -9.63 21.15 -21.24
C GLU A 410 -10.25 21.60 -19.93
N GLU A 411 -10.95 20.69 -19.24
CA GLU A 411 -11.54 20.95 -17.91
C GLU A 411 -10.44 21.10 -16.86
N PHE A 412 -9.45 20.21 -16.90
CA PHE A 412 -8.27 20.30 -16.04
C PHE A 412 -7.51 21.63 -16.26
N TYR A 413 -7.31 22.01 -17.53
CA TYR A 413 -6.67 23.27 -17.89
C TYR A 413 -7.42 24.45 -17.29
N ALA A 414 -8.74 24.52 -17.50
CA ALA A 414 -9.55 25.62 -16.98
C ALA A 414 -9.49 25.77 -15.46
N ALA A 415 -9.43 24.64 -14.73
CA ALA A 415 -9.40 24.62 -13.27
C ALA A 415 -8.00 24.82 -12.66
N ALA A 416 -6.96 24.26 -13.29
CA ALA A 416 -5.64 24.09 -12.66
C ALA A 416 -4.54 25.00 -13.19
N LYS A 417 -4.77 25.74 -14.31
CA LYS A 417 -3.69 26.52 -14.92
C LYS A 417 -3.11 27.62 -14.01
N GLU A 418 -3.91 28.14 -13.09
CA GLU A 418 -3.51 29.19 -12.14
C GLU A 418 -3.04 28.61 -10.79
N SER A 419 -2.94 27.28 -10.65
CA SER A 419 -2.43 26.65 -9.43
C SER A 419 -0.99 27.02 -9.16
N ASP A 420 -0.66 27.21 -7.87
CA ASP A 420 0.70 27.54 -7.43
C ASP A 420 1.65 26.34 -7.55
N TYR A 421 1.11 25.12 -7.37
CA TYR A 421 1.87 23.87 -7.39
C TYR A 421 1.14 22.79 -8.20
N LEU A 422 1.93 22.01 -8.92
CA LEU A 422 1.50 20.76 -9.56
C LEU A 422 2.25 19.58 -8.92
N ILE A 423 1.51 18.55 -8.49
CA ILE A 423 2.07 17.31 -7.96
C ILE A 423 1.61 16.16 -8.87
N TYR A 424 2.55 15.60 -9.62
CA TYR A 424 2.28 14.48 -10.52
C TYR A 424 2.37 13.16 -9.77
N ASN A 425 1.32 12.35 -9.90
CA ASN A 425 1.26 11.02 -9.31
C ASN A 425 1.91 9.98 -10.21
N SER A 426 3.13 9.56 -9.88
CA SER A 426 3.92 8.61 -10.66
C SER A 426 3.53 7.14 -10.47
N THR A 427 2.71 6.83 -9.48
CA THR A 427 2.45 5.45 -9.08
C THR A 427 1.67 4.66 -10.13
N ILE A 428 0.98 5.34 -11.05
CA ILE A 428 0.15 4.73 -12.09
C ILE A 428 0.86 4.70 -13.45
N ASP A 429 1.40 5.84 -13.88
CA ASP A 429 1.94 6.03 -15.24
C ASP A 429 3.48 6.10 -15.26
N GLY A 430 4.13 5.97 -14.12
CA GLY A 430 5.57 6.03 -13.96
C GLY A 430 6.10 7.42 -13.66
N GLU A 431 7.36 7.45 -13.22
CA GLU A 431 8.05 8.67 -12.80
C GLU A 431 8.36 9.58 -13.98
N ASN A 432 8.25 10.89 -13.76
CA ASN A 432 8.81 11.92 -14.63
C ASN A 432 9.94 12.58 -13.85
N HIS A 433 11.08 12.76 -14.48
CA HIS A 433 12.26 13.41 -13.84
C HIS A 433 12.48 14.84 -14.32
N SER A 434 11.79 15.25 -15.38
CA SER A 434 11.89 16.60 -15.93
C SER A 434 10.54 17.16 -16.37
N ILE A 435 10.47 18.48 -16.40
CA ILE A 435 9.31 19.19 -16.95
C ILE A 435 9.13 18.81 -18.44
N SER A 436 10.22 18.58 -19.18
CA SER A 436 10.14 18.18 -20.59
C SER A 436 9.46 16.81 -20.78
N GLU A 437 9.67 15.84 -19.89
CA GLU A 437 8.96 14.55 -19.92
C GLU A 437 7.47 14.71 -19.63
N LEU A 438 7.11 15.56 -18.68
CA LEU A 438 5.71 15.86 -18.40
C LEU A 438 5.03 16.58 -19.57
N LEU A 439 5.72 17.55 -20.19
CA LEU A 439 5.21 18.27 -21.38
C LEU A 439 5.11 17.39 -22.62
N ALA A 440 5.93 16.34 -22.73
CA ALA A 440 5.77 15.34 -23.78
C ALA A 440 4.45 14.57 -23.68
N LYS A 441 3.93 14.34 -22.47
CA LYS A 441 2.62 13.74 -22.22
C LYS A 441 1.46 14.72 -22.49
N ALA A 442 1.62 15.99 -22.08
CA ALA A 442 0.61 17.03 -22.26
C ALA A 442 1.25 18.40 -22.52
N PRO A 443 1.47 18.78 -23.79
CA PRO A 443 2.12 20.04 -24.17
C PRO A 443 1.40 21.30 -23.64
N VAL A 444 0.09 21.23 -23.41
CA VAL A 444 -0.72 22.35 -22.91
C VAL A 444 -0.30 22.79 -21.50
N LEU A 445 0.34 21.92 -20.72
CA LEU A 445 0.81 22.25 -19.38
C LEU A 445 1.90 23.32 -19.34
N LYS A 446 2.55 23.63 -20.47
CA LYS A 446 3.53 24.74 -20.59
C LYS A 446 2.96 26.11 -20.15
N ASP A 447 1.63 26.27 -20.30
CA ASP A 447 0.94 27.52 -20.02
C ASP A 447 0.51 27.64 -18.55
N PHE A 448 0.77 26.61 -17.72
CA PHE A 448 0.41 26.60 -16.31
C PHE A 448 1.36 27.46 -15.49
N LYS A 449 0.79 28.22 -14.55
CA LYS A 449 1.55 29.08 -13.62
C LYS A 449 2.65 28.28 -12.90
N ALA A 450 2.32 27.12 -12.36
CA ALA A 450 3.26 26.26 -11.65
C ALA A 450 4.43 25.79 -12.54
N VAL A 451 4.15 25.46 -13.81
CA VAL A 451 5.21 25.05 -14.76
C VAL A 451 6.14 26.21 -15.07
N GLN A 452 5.60 27.41 -15.31
CA GLN A 452 6.37 28.62 -15.58
C GLN A 452 7.21 29.05 -14.38
N ALA A 453 6.72 28.81 -13.14
CA ALA A 453 7.41 29.08 -11.89
C ALA A 453 8.39 27.96 -11.49
N GLY A 454 8.40 26.81 -12.17
CA GLY A 454 9.17 25.63 -11.79
C GLY A 454 8.66 24.94 -10.50
N ASN A 455 7.40 25.11 -10.15
CA ASN A 455 6.76 24.51 -8.98
C ASN A 455 6.02 23.22 -9.36
N VAL A 456 6.75 22.29 -9.98
CA VAL A 456 6.22 20.99 -10.42
C VAL A 456 6.99 19.88 -9.72
N TRP A 457 6.24 19.05 -9.03
CA TRP A 457 6.73 17.94 -8.21
C TRP A 457 6.18 16.62 -8.72
N CYS A 458 6.89 15.55 -8.43
CA CYS A 458 6.48 14.19 -8.78
C CYS A 458 6.59 13.29 -7.55
N THR A 459 5.66 12.35 -7.40
CA THR A 459 5.73 11.35 -6.34
C THR A 459 6.71 10.24 -6.69
N THR A 460 7.29 9.60 -5.69
CA THR A 460 8.00 8.33 -5.86
C THR A 460 7.02 7.19 -6.07
N LYS A 461 7.46 6.07 -6.66
CA LYS A 461 6.61 4.91 -6.99
C LYS A 461 6.07 4.18 -5.78
N ASN A 462 6.78 4.23 -4.66
CA ASN A 462 6.42 3.53 -3.41
C ASN A 462 5.35 4.25 -2.59
N LEU A 463 4.92 5.45 -2.97
CA LEU A 463 3.98 6.30 -2.22
C LEU A 463 2.77 5.53 -1.66
N TYR A 464 2.12 4.66 -2.46
CA TYR A 464 0.93 3.92 -2.01
C TYR A 464 1.23 2.58 -1.34
N GLN A 465 2.44 2.07 -1.47
CA GLN A 465 2.84 0.84 -0.81
C GLN A 465 3.33 1.09 0.62
N GLU A 466 4.04 2.19 0.85
CA GLU A 466 4.54 2.58 2.17
C GLU A 466 3.49 3.39 2.94
N SER A 467 2.37 2.74 3.25
CA SER A 467 1.21 3.35 3.90
C SER A 467 1.49 3.89 5.31
N MET A 468 2.52 3.39 5.97
CA MET A 468 2.97 3.86 7.29
C MET A 468 3.96 5.02 7.21
N SER A 469 4.01 5.71 6.08
CA SER A 469 4.86 6.89 5.85
C SER A 469 4.07 8.16 5.58
N VAL A 470 2.78 8.17 5.92
CA VAL A 470 1.88 9.33 5.79
C VAL A 470 2.45 10.57 6.46
N GLY A 471 3.08 10.42 7.63
CA GLY A 471 3.75 11.52 8.33
C GLY A 471 4.86 12.17 7.51
N ALA A 472 5.74 11.36 6.92
CA ALA A 472 6.82 11.88 6.07
C ALA A 472 6.28 12.52 4.77
N MET A 473 5.19 11.97 4.21
CA MET A 473 4.52 12.59 3.05
C MET A 473 3.93 13.95 3.41
N LEU A 474 3.35 14.10 4.61
CA LEU A 474 2.85 15.38 5.11
C LEU A 474 3.99 16.40 5.28
N GLU A 475 5.12 15.98 5.85
CA GLU A 475 6.31 16.82 6.02
C GLU A 475 6.86 17.26 4.66
N ASP A 476 6.93 16.38 3.66
CA ASP A 476 7.34 16.72 2.30
C ASP A 476 6.43 17.79 1.67
N ILE A 477 5.11 17.60 1.74
CA ILE A 477 4.14 18.54 1.18
C ILE A 477 4.22 19.88 1.92
N HIS A 478 4.35 19.87 3.25
CA HIS A 478 4.49 21.09 4.05
C HIS A 478 5.77 21.85 3.70
N ALA A 479 6.89 21.15 3.56
CA ALA A 479 8.16 21.76 3.15
C ALA A 479 8.04 22.45 1.79
N ILE A 480 7.38 21.81 0.81
CA ILE A 480 7.12 22.39 -0.52
C ILE A 480 6.31 23.70 -0.39
N PHE A 481 5.23 23.70 0.38
CA PHE A 481 4.38 24.87 0.56
C PHE A 481 5.06 25.97 1.38
N SER A 482 6.02 25.62 2.21
CA SER A 482 6.90 26.55 2.94
C SER A 482 8.08 27.08 2.10
N GLY A 483 8.16 26.67 0.81
CA GLY A 483 9.13 27.21 -0.17
C GLY A 483 10.40 26.39 -0.31
N SER A 484 10.49 25.17 0.24
CA SER A 484 11.61 24.26 -0.01
C SER A 484 11.75 23.98 -1.50
N GLN A 485 13.00 23.90 -1.94
CA GLN A 485 13.36 23.49 -3.31
C GLN A 485 14.11 22.16 -3.32
N GLU A 486 14.27 21.53 -2.15
CA GLU A 486 14.96 20.27 -1.98
C GLU A 486 13.98 19.09 -2.10
N ASP A 487 14.45 18.00 -2.67
CA ASP A 487 13.68 16.77 -2.77
C ASP A 487 13.39 16.21 -1.36
N GLY A 488 12.14 15.79 -1.16
CA GLY A 488 11.69 15.07 0.02
C GLY A 488 11.94 13.57 -0.07
N THR A 489 11.31 12.84 0.81
CA THR A 489 11.36 11.36 0.82
C THR A 489 10.46 10.76 -0.26
N TYR A 490 9.27 11.35 -0.43
CA TYR A 490 8.22 10.85 -1.34
C TYR A 490 7.88 11.81 -2.47
N LEU A 491 8.39 13.03 -2.42
CA LEU A 491 8.18 14.06 -3.43
C LEU A 491 9.52 14.63 -3.88
N TYR A 492 9.74 14.66 -5.18
CA TYR A 492 10.91 15.26 -5.77
C TYR A 492 10.53 16.28 -6.84
N LYS A 493 11.37 17.32 -6.99
CA LYS A 493 11.14 18.42 -7.92
C LYS A 493 11.53 18.01 -9.34
N LEU A 494 10.66 18.29 -10.34
CA LEU A 494 11.00 18.07 -11.73
C LEU A 494 12.08 19.05 -12.18
N GLN A 495 13.09 18.52 -12.85
CA GLN A 495 14.17 19.33 -13.45
C GLN A 495 13.64 20.13 -14.64
N SER A 496 14.21 21.34 -14.85
CA SER A 496 13.82 22.25 -15.94
C SER A 496 14.22 21.72 -17.31
#